data_6afe891fa7a898d609249fd8ff70fdb3
#
_entry.id   6afe891fa7a898d609249fd8ff70fdb3
#
_cell.length_a   1.000
_cell.length_b   1.000
_cell.length_c   1.000
_cell.angle_alpha   90.00
_cell.angle_beta   90.00
_cell.angle_gamma   90.00
#
_symmetry.space_group_name_H-M   'P 1'
#
loop_
_entity.id
_entity.type
_entity.pdbx_description
1 polymer ?
#
loop_
_entity_poly.entity_id
_entity_poly.type
_entity_poly.pdbx_seq_one_letter_code
_entity_poly.pdbx_strand_id
1 'polypeptide(L)'
;MKDSLIIVSGGMDSITLLYDKKDEIALGVSFDYGSNHNAREIPYAAEHCRRLGIKHITINLDFIHEYFKSSLLEGAEAIPEGHYADDNMKSTVVPFRNGIMLSIAIGIAESNGLQKVLIANHGGDHAIYPDCRPAFIDAIDKAATEGTYNNCKVVAPYTNISKTDIARIGKALGIDYSETWSCYKGEEVHFGKCGTCVERREALAEAGIEDKTQYKV
;
A
#
# COMPACT_ATOMS: atom_id res chain seq x y z
N MET A 1 4.69 23.30 -3.18
CA MET A 1 3.30 23.27 -3.73
C MET A 1 2.83 21.83 -3.65
N LYS A 2 1.62 21.59 -3.16
CA LYS A 2 1.07 20.22 -3.09
C LYS A 2 0.56 19.83 -4.48
N ASP A 3 1.31 19.00 -5.18
CA ASP A 3 1.09 18.60 -6.57
C ASP A 3 0.94 17.08 -6.76
N SER A 4 0.87 16.35 -5.65
CA SER A 4 0.90 14.88 -5.69
C SER A 4 -0.40 14.26 -5.13
N LEU A 5 -0.82 13.16 -5.73
CA LEU A 5 -1.77 12.20 -5.19
C LEU A 5 -0.98 11.02 -4.62
N ILE A 6 -1.38 10.48 -3.48
CA ILE A 6 -0.82 9.24 -2.94
C ILE A 6 -1.88 8.13 -2.91
N ILE A 7 -1.50 6.93 -3.34
CA ILE A 7 -2.26 5.71 -3.04
C ILE A 7 -1.88 5.30 -1.61
N VAL A 8 -2.85 5.35 -0.69
CA VAL A 8 -2.64 5.05 0.72
C VAL A 8 -3.59 3.97 1.18
N SER A 9 -3.05 2.83 1.64
CA SER A 9 -3.86 1.70 2.11
C SER A 9 -4.19 1.81 3.60
N GLY A 10 -3.28 2.31 4.41
CA GLY A 10 -3.31 2.28 5.88
C GLY A 10 -2.27 1.31 6.45
N GLY A 11 -1.57 0.57 5.59
CA GLY A 11 -0.42 -0.26 5.93
C GLY A 11 0.84 0.56 6.21
N MET A 12 1.82 -0.06 6.89
CA MET A 12 3.02 0.64 7.36
C MET A 12 3.79 1.35 6.25
N ASP A 13 3.88 0.76 5.05
CA ASP A 13 4.69 1.31 3.95
C ASP A 13 4.03 2.57 3.38
N SER A 14 2.72 2.51 3.11
CA SER A 14 1.95 3.64 2.58
C SER A 14 1.82 4.80 3.58
N ILE A 15 1.68 4.48 4.87
CA ILE A 15 1.66 5.50 5.93
C ILE A 15 3.05 6.15 6.08
N THR A 16 4.13 5.37 6.00
CA THR A 16 5.47 5.93 6.01
C THR A 16 5.68 6.90 4.85
N LEU A 17 5.27 6.52 3.63
CA LEU A 17 5.37 7.39 2.45
C LEU A 17 4.49 8.65 2.59
N LEU A 18 3.30 8.51 3.16
CA LEU A 18 2.39 9.63 3.43
C LEU A 18 3.06 10.69 4.31
N TYR A 19 3.74 10.28 5.39
CA TYR A 19 4.45 11.20 6.29
C TYR A 19 5.74 11.75 5.67
N ASP A 20 6.50 10.91 4.95
CA ASP A 20 7.74 11.31 4.26
C ASP A 20 7.49 12.39 3.20
N LYS A 21 6.37 12.31 2.47
CA LYS A 21 6.00 13.22 1.38
C LYS A 21 4.86 14.18 1.70
N LYS A 22 4.47 14.34 2.96
CA LYS A 22 3.28 15.11 3.39
C LYS A 22 3.18 16.52 2.81
N ASP A 23 4.32 17.16 2.57
CA ASP A 23 4.37 18.54 2.07
C ASP A 23 4.12 18.63 0.54
N GLU A 24 4.21 17.51 -0.17
CA GLU A 24 3.92 17.40 -1.61
C GLU A 24 2.48 16.90 -1.87
N ILE A 25 1.84 16.21 -0.91
CA ILE A 25 0.57 15.52 -1.11
C ILE A 25 -0.62 16.45 -0.95
N ALA A 26 -1.44 16.55 -1.99
CA ALA A 26 -2.72 17.25 -2.01
C ALA A 26 -3.91 16.31 -1.72
N LEU A 27 -3.82 15.04 -2.15
CA LEU A 27 -4.91 14.08 -2.11
C LEU A 27 -4.42 12.67 -1.76
N GLY A 28 -5.03 12.04 -0.75
CA GLY A 28 -4.90 10.61 -0.45
C GLY A 28 -6.06 9.82 -1.06
N VAL A 29 -5.74 8.69 -1.69
CA VAL A 29 -6.73 7.80 -2.29
C VAL A 29 -6.53 6.39 -1.76
N SER A 30 -7.59 5.82 -1.17
CA SER A 30 -7.67 4.39 -0.83
C SER A 30 -8.58 3.68 -1.81
N PHE A 31 -8.32 2.39 -2.03
CA PHE A 31 -9.15 1.54 -2.88
C PHE A 31 -9.77 0.43 -2.06
N ASP A 32 -11.08 0.34 -2.07
CA ASP A 32 -11.83 -0.80 -1.57
C ASP A 32 -12.12 -1.75 -2.74
N TYR A 33 -11.54 -2.94 -2.69
CA TYR A 33 -11.68 -3.93 -3.76
C TYR A 33 -12.25 -5.26 -3.23
N GLY A 34 -12.93 -5.23 -2.06
CA GLY A 34 -13.55 -6.40 -1.44
C GLY A 34 -12.52 -7.37 -0.85
N SER A 35 -11.39 -6.86 -0.34
CA SER A 35 -10.45 -7.72 0.38
C SER A 35 -10.84 -7.91 1.84
N ASN A 36 -10.45 -9.04 2.42
CA ASN A 36 -10.69 -9.37 3.83
C ASN A 36 -10.26 -8.26 4.80
N HIS A 37 -9.31 -7.41 4.42
CA HIS A 37 -8.68 -6.41 5.31
C HIS A 37 -9.01 -4.96 4.98
N ASN A 38 -9.67 -4.63 3.85
CA ASN A 38 -9.97 -3.24 3.48
C ASN A 38 -10.74 -2.49 4.57
N ALA A 39 -11.75 -3.16 5.17
CA ALA A 39 -12.56 -2.55 6.24
C ALA A 39 -11.73 -2.17 7.49
N ARG A 40 -10.58 -2.82 7.71
CA ARG A 40 -9.67 -2.51 8.82
C ARG A 40 -8.59 -1.51 8.42
N GLU A 41 -8.06 -1.62 7.21
CA GLU A 41 -6.92 -0.86 6.75
C GLU A 41 -7.28 0.60 6.38
N ILE A 42 -8.36 0.79 5.61
CA ILE A 42 -8.79 2.11 5.12
C ILE A 42 -9.05 3.15 6.23
N PRO A 43 -9.66 2.81 7.38
CA PRO A 43 -9.81 3.77 8.49
C PRO A 43 -8.50 4.36 9.00
N TYR A 44 -7.40 3.58 9.03
CA TYR A 44 -6.08 4.10 9.39
C TYR A 44 -5.58 5.11 8.35
N ALA A 45 -5.73 4.82 7.05
CA ALA A 45 -5.38 5.76 5.99
C ALA A 45 -6.13 7.09 6.13
N ALA A 46 -7.45 7.03 6.35
CA ALA A 46 -8.30 8.19 6.53
C ALA A 46 -7.88 9.02 7.75
N GLU A 47 -7.61 8.37 8.89
CA GLU A 47 -7.20 9.06 10.13
C GLU A 47 -5.83 9.74 9.99
N HIS A 48 -4.84 9.08 9.39
CA HIS A 48 -3.54 9.69 9.15
C HIS A 48 -3.62 10.87 8.17
N CYS A 49 -4.40 10.76 7.10
CA CYS A 49 -4.66 11.87 6.20
C CYS A 49 -5.33 13.05 6.94
N ARG A 50 -6.33 12.78 7.78
CA ARG A 50 -7.00 13.80 8.62
C ARG A 50 -6.01 14.52 9.54
N ARG A 51 -5.13 13.79 10.23
CA ARG A 51 -4.09 14.37 11.11
C ARG A 51 -3.14 15.32 10.36
N LEU A 52 -2.83 15.00 9.11
CA LEU A 52 -1.95 15.79 8.26
C LEU A 52 -2.67 16.90 7.47
N GLY A 53 -4.00 17.03 7.61
CA GLY A 53 -4.79 17.98 6.85
C GLY A 53 -4.80 17.69 5.34
N ILE A 54 -4.68 16.43 4.96
CA ILE A 54 -4.72 15.95 3.57
C ILE A 54 -6.13 15.41 3.29
N LYS A 55 -6.75 15.87 2.20
CA LYS A 55 -8.03 15.33 1.74
C LYS A 55 -7.87 13.84 1.43
N HIS A 56 -8.82 13.01 1.88
CA HIS A 56 -8.85 11.58 1.61
C HIS A 56 -10.15 11.17 0.95
N ILE A 57 -10.07 10.27 -0.04
CA ILE A 57 -11.21 9.64 -0.69
C ILE A 57 -11.00 8.13 -0.78
N THR A 58 -12.09 7.38 -0.79
CA THR A 58 -12.10 5.93 -1.04
C THR A 58 -12.81 5.66 -2.36
N ILE A 59 -12.21 4.83 -3.21
CA ILE A 59 -12.76 4.39 -4.50
C ILE A 59 -13.12 2.90 -4.39
N ASN A 60 -14.36 2.56 -4.69
CA ASN A 60 -14.83 1.18 -4.70
C ASN A 60 -14.49 0.52 -6.05
N LEU A 61 -13.90 -0.68 -5.97
CA LEU A 61 -13.55 -1.52 -7.11
C LEU A 61 -14.24 -2.88 -7.01
N ASP A 62 -15.56 -2.89 -6.84
CA ASP A 62 -16.39 -4.09 -6.60
C ASP A 62 -16.18 -5.18 -7.66
N PHE A 63 -15.87 -4.79 -8.91
CA PHE A 63 -15.60 -5.72 -9.99
C PHE A 63 -14.38 -6.61 -9.74
N ILE A 64 -13.41 -6.18 -8.91
CA ILE A 64 -12.26 -7.02 -8.54
C ILE A 64 -12.75 -8.20 -7.70
N HIS A 65 -13.61 -7.96 -6.73
CA HIS A 65 -14.21 -9.04 -5.94
C HIS A 65 -15.08 -9.97 -6.80
N GLU A 66 -15.80 -9.44 -7.78
CA GLU A 66 -16.72 -10.19 -8.62
C GLU A 66 -16.01 -11.08 -9.65
N TYR A 67 -14.95 -10.58 -10.29
CA TYR A 67 -14.34 -11.24 -11.46
C TYR A 67 -12.94 -11.80 -11.23
N PHE A 68 -12.26 -11.46 -10.14
CA PHE A 68 -10.87 -11.88 -9.89
C PHE A 68 -10.82 -13.01 -8.86
N LYS A 69 -9.69 -13.73 -8.85
CA LYS A 69 -9.43 -14.82 -7.91
C LYS A 69 -8.16 -14.53 -7.12
N SER A 70 -8.29 -14.47 -5.80
CA SER A 70 -7.16 -14.34 -4.88
C SER A 70 -7.62 -14.74 -3.47
N SER A 71 -6.74 -15.32 -2.67
CA SER A 71 -7.02 -15.60 -1.25
C SER A 71 -7.19 -14.35 -0.40
N LEU A 72 -6.85 -13.16 -0.92
CA LEU A 72 -7.10 -11.89 -0.24
C LEU A 72 -8.55 -11.41 -0.33
N LEU A 73 -9.33 -11.91 -1.27
CA LEU A 73 -10.71 -11.46 -1.48
C LEU A 73 -11.66 -12.14 -0.49
N GLU A 74 -12.71 -11.43 -0.09
CA GLU A 74 -13.72 -11.94 0.85
C GLU A 74 -14.38 -13.22 0.32
N GLY A 75 -14.51 -14.22 1.21
CA GLY A 75 -15.12 -15.50 0.84
C GLY A 75 -14.24 -16.44 0.01
N ALA A 76 -12.99 -16.07 -0.29
CA ALA A 76 -12.03 -16.92 -0.98
C ALA A 76 -11.37 -17.98 -0.07
N GLU A 77 -10.39 -18.72 -0.61
CA GLU A 77 -9.62 -19.72 0.14
C GLU A 77 -8.85 -19.09 1.30
N ALA A 78 -8.44 -19.93 2.27
CA ALA A 78 -7.70 -19.47 3.44
C ALA A 78 -6.39 -18.76 3.06
N ILE A 79 -6.13 -17.64 3.72
CA ILE A 79 -4.87 -16.90 3.58
C ILE A 79 -3.72 -17.78 4.08
N PRO A 80 -2.65 -17.96 3.28
CA PRO A 80 -1.52 -18.80 3.68
C PRO A 80 -0.79 -18.23 4.89
N GLU A 81 -0.20 -19.14 5.67
CA GLU A 81 0.69 -18.83 6.79
C GLU A 81 2.14 -19.05 6.35
N GLY A 82 3.08 -18.38 6.99
CA GLY A 82 4.51 -18.53 6.75
C GLY A 82 5.20 -17.25 6.32
N HIS A 83 6.42 -17.37 5.79
CA HIS A 83 7.23 -16.23 5.37
C HIS A 83 6.68 -15.59 4.10
N TYR A 84 6.80 -14.27 4.00
CA TYR A 84 6.27 -13.47 2.89
C TYR A 84 6.79 -13.90 1.50
N ALA A 85 8.02 -14.41 1.43
CA ALA A 85 8.64 -14.85 0.18
C ALA A 85 8.32 -16.30 -0.21
N ASP A 86 7.50 -17.04 0.56
CA ASP A 86 7.16 -18.43 0.29
C ASP A 86 6.28 -18.56 -0.98
N ASP A 87 6.44 -19.66 -1.71
CA ASP A 87 5.71 -19.90 -2.96
C ASP A 87 4.17 -19.93 -2.78
N ASN A 88 3.68 -20.34 -1.61
CA ASN A 88 2.26 -20.35 -1.28
C ASN A 88 1.67 -18.93 -1.24
N MET A 89 2.48 -17.89 -1.05
CA MET A 89 2.04 -16.48 -1.07
C MET A 89 1.56 -16.04 -2.45
N LYS A 90 1.85 -16.77 -3.53
CA LYS A 90 1.31 -16.48 -4.87
C LYS A 90 -0.21 -16.49 -4.93
N SER A 91 -0.88 -17.24 -4.04
CA SER A 91 -2.35 -17.22 -3.94
C SER A 91 -2.90 -15.88 -3.46
N THR A 92 -2.08 -15.04 -2.82
CA THR A 92 -2.46 -13.70 -2.37
C THR A 92 -2.40 -12.64 -3.48
N VAL A 93 -1.87 -12.98 -4.65
CA VAL A 93 -1.81 -12.04 -5.77
C VAL A 93 -3.23 -11.75 -6.27
N VAL A 94 -3.64 -10.50 -6.20
CA VAL A 94 -4.79 -9.98 -6.94
C VAL A 94 -4.27 -9.53 -8.31
N PRO A 95 -4.65 -10.19 -9.42
CA PRO A 95 -4.03 -9.96 -10.71
C PRO A 95 -4.04 -8.50 -11.15
N PHE A 96 -2.86 -7.94 -11.47
CA PHE A 96 -2.70 -6.59 -12.00
C PHE A 96 -3.33 -5.47 -11.14
N ARG A 97 -3.48 -5.69 -9.82
CA ARG A 97 -4.17 -4.76 -8.91
C ARG A 97 -3.53 -3.38 -8.90
N ASN A 98 -2.20 -3.31 -8.77
CA ASN A 98 -1.51 -2.01 -8.76
C ASN A 98 -1.63 -1.29 -10.11
N GLY A 99 -1.67 -2.01 -11.23
CA GLY A 99 -1.90 -1.43 -12.54
C GLY A 99 -3.28 -0.78 -12.65
N ILE A 100 -4.31 -1.45 -12.17
CA ILE A 100 -5.69 -0.91 -12.12
C ILE A 100 -5.75 0.33 -11.22
N MET A 101 -5.25 0.23 -9.99
CA MET A 101 -5.26 1.33 -9.03
C MET A 101 -4.47 2.54 -9.52
N LEU A 102 -3.28 2.32 -10.10
CA LEU A 102 -2.46 3.39 -10.70
C LEU A 102 -3.16 4.05 -11.88
N SER A 103 -3.80 3.28 -12.76
CA SER A 103 -4.53 3.84 -13.91
C SER A 103 -5.66 4.78 -13.46
N ILE A 104 -6.42 4.40 -12.44
CA ILE A 104 -7.47 5.23 -11.86
C ILE A 104 -6.86 6.46 -11.16
N ALA A 105 -5.82 6.27 -10.36
CA ALA A 105 -5.15 7.35 -9.64
C ALA A 105 -4.53 8.38 -10.59
N ILE A 106 -3.97 7.97 -11.73
CA ILE A 106 -3.44 8.86 -12.78
C ILE A 106 -4.57 9.74 -13.35
N GLY A 107 -5.71 9.14 -13.70
CA GLY A 107 -6.87 9.89 -14.18
C GLY A 107 -7.42 10.88 -13.15
N ILE A 108 -7.46 10.49 -11.86
CA ILE A 108 -7.86 11.38 -10.77
C ILE A 108 -6.84 12.51 -10.60
N ALA A 109 -5.54 12.22 -10.65
CA ALA A 109 -4.49 13.22 -10.51
C ALA A 109 -4.60 14.26 -11.64
N GLU A 110 -4.69 13.83 -12.90
CA GLU A 110 -4.86 14.73 -14.04
C GLU A 110 -6.12 15.59 -13.92
N SER A 111 -7.26 14.98 -13.56
CA SER A 111 -8.54 15.68 -13.38
C SER A 111 -8.51 16.76 -12.29
N ASN A 112 -7.60 16.64 -11.31
CA ASN A 112 -7.40 17.60 -10.23
C ASN A 112 -6.18 18.51 -10.44
N GLY A 113 -5.55 18.49 -11.61
CA GLY A 113 -4.37 19.29 -11.91
C GLY A 113 -3.12 18.90 -11.13
N LEU A 114 -3.07 17.67 -10.61
CA LEU A 114 -1.91 17.11 -9.91
C LEU A 114 -0.94 16.48 -10.92
N GLN A 115 0.34 16.52 -10.61
CA GLN A 115 1.40 16.11 -11.53
C GLN A 115 2.02 14.75 -11.21
N LYS A 116 1.75 14.21 -10.00
CA LYS A 116 2.38 12.98 -9.53
C LYS A 116 1.38 12.05 -8.86
N VAL A 117 1.58 10.76 -9.05
CA VAL A 117 0.95 9.68 -8.27
C VAL A 117 2.04 8.93 -7.52
N LEU A 118 1.92 8.90 -6.19
CA LEU A 118 2.87 8.23 -5.30
C LEU A 118 2.34 6.84 -4.90
N ILE A 119 3.22 5.83 -4.93
CA ILE A 119 2.94 4.46 -4.47
C ILE A 119 4.10 3.93 -3.64
N ALA A 120 3.81 3.13 -2.61
CA ALA A 120 4.78 2.66 -1.61
C ALA A 120 5.14 1.16 -1.76
N ASN A 121 5.27 0.66 -2.99
CA ASN A 121 5.84 -0.68 -3.21
C ASN A 121 7.34 -0.69 -2.85
N HIS A 122 7.85 -1.85 -2.42
CA HIS A 122 9.23 -1.98 -1.95
C HIS A 122 9.93 -3.23 -2.52
N GLY A 123 11.25 -3.36 -2.25
CA GLY A 123 12.06 -4.45 -2.81
C GLY A 123 11.58 -5.86 -2.47
N GLY A 124 11.01 -6.06 -1.28
CA GLY A 124 10.44 -7.35 -0.86
C GLY A 124 9.25 -7.83 -1.69
N ASP A 125 8.48 -6.90 -2.27
CA ASP A 125 7.31 -7.22 -3.09
C ASP A 125 7.67 -7.91 -4.42
N HIS A 126 8.88 -7.69 -4.93
CA HIS A 126 9.27 -8.08 -6.30
C HIS A 126 9.21 -9.58 -6.57
N ALA A 127 9.41 -10.40 -5.53
CA ALA A 127 9.41 -11.85 -5.65
C ALA A 127 8.00 -12.39 -5.98
N ILE A 128 6.98 -11.80 -5.36
CA ILE A 128 5.60 -12.30 -5.39
C ILE A 128 4.71 -11.48 -6.34
N TYR A 129 4.85 -10.14 -6.32
CA TYR A 129 3.94 -9.24 -7.05
C TYR A 129 4.61 -8.65 -8.30
N PRO A 130 4.27 -9.12 -9.52
CA PRO A 130 4.87 -8.62 -10.75
C PRO A 130 4.66 -7.11 -10.96
N ASP A 131 3.52 -6.59 -10.51
CA ASP A 131 3.11 -5.17 -10.61
C ASP A 131 3.70 -4.28 -9.50
N CYS A 132 4.70 -4.79 -8.76
CA CYS A 132 5.55 -4.01 -7.86
C CYS A 132 7.00 -3.86 -8.38
N ARG A 133 7.35 -4.55 -9.45
CA ARG A 133 8.73 -4.59 -9.97
C ARG A 133 9.13 -3.26 -10.62
N PRO A 134 10.45 -2.89 -10.58
CA PRO A 134 10.93 -1.65 -11.20
C PRO A 134 10.49 -1.51 -12.66
N ALA A 135 10.67 -2.56 -13.47
CA ALA A 135 10.28 -2.53 -14.88
C ALA A 135 8.78 -2.26 -15.11
N PHE A 136 7.91 -2.71 -14.21
CA PHE A 136 6.49 -2.38 -14.26
C PHE A 136 6.25 -0.91 -13.92
N ILE A 137 6.88 -0.41 -12.85
CA ILE A 137 6.75 1.01 -12.44
C ILE A 137 7.25 1.94 -13.55
N ASP A 138 8.39 1.63 -14.16
CA ASP A 138 8.92 2.40 -15.30
C ASP A 138 7.96 2.42 -16.51
N ALA A 139 7.33 1.28 -16.80
CA ALA A 139 6.38 1.16 -17.89
C ALA A 139 5.09 1.97 -17.63
N ILE A 140 4.54 1.89 -16.43
CA ILE A 140 3.32 2.65 -16.07
C ILE A 140 3.60 4.15 -15.95
N ASP A 141 4.78 4.56 -15.45
CA ASP A 141 5.21 5.97 -15.46
C ASP A 141 5.30 6.52 -16.88
N LYS A 142 5.90 5.75 -17.79
CA LYS A 142 5.96 6.15 -19.21
C LYS A 142 4.57 6.25 -19.82
N ALA A 143 3.68 5.28 -19.54
CA ALA A 143 2.30 5.31 -20.04
C ALA A 143 1.54 6.52 -19.47
N ALA A 144 1.70 6.85 -18.20
CA ALA A 144 1.10 8.03 -17.57
C ALA A 144 1.60 9.33 -18.21
N THR A 145 2.92 9.44 -18.39
CA THR A 145 3.55 10.63 -19.01
C THR A 145 3.06 10.87 -20.43
N GLU A 146 2.97 9.83 -21.25
CA GLU A 146 2.55 9.93 -22.64
C GLU A 146 1.02 10.02 -22.79
N GLY A 147 0.27 9.48 -21.81
CA GLY A 147 -1.18 9.37 -21.85
C GLY A 147 -1.95 10.50 -21.19
N THR A 148 -1.26 11.49 -20.59
CA THR A 148 -1.89 12.63 -19.90
C THR A 148 -1.40 13.96 -20.46
N TYR A 149 -2.28 14.97 -20.51
CA TYR A 149 -1.96 16.31 -21.00
C TYR A 149 -0.89 17.03 -20.17
N ASN A 150 -0.88 16.80 -18.85
CA ASN A 150 0.04 17.41 -17.90
C ASN A 150 1.31 16.58 -17.67
N ASN A 151 1.52 15.50 -18.42
CA ASN A 151 2.65 14.58 -18.29
C ASN A 151 2.77 14.02 -16.86
N CYS A 152 1.66 13.53 -16.30
CA CYS A 152 1.60 12.99 -14.95
C CYS A 152 2.66 11.90 -14.72
N LYS A 153 3.32 11.91 -13.58
CA LYS A 153 4.38 10.97 -13.21
C LYS A 153 3.90 9.96 -12.17
N VAL A 154 4.34 8.72 -12.31
CA VAL A 154 4.24 7.71 -11.26
C VAL A 154 5.56 7.64 -10.51
N VAL A 155 5.54 7.85 -9.20
CA VAL A 155 6.72 7.93 -8.35
C VAL A 155 6.63 6.89 -7.23
N ALA A 156 7.57 5.95 -7.22
CA ALA A 156 7.64 4.87 -6.26
C ALA A 156 9.01 4.89 -5.54
N PRO A 157 9.19 5.77 -4.54
CA PRO A 157 10.52 6.05 -3.98
C PRO A 157 11.09 4.88 -3.18
N TYR A 158 10.25 3.93 -2.77
CA TYR A 158 10.68 2.79 -1.95
C TYR A 158 10.94 1.51 -2.76
N THR A 159 10.77 1.53 -4.08
CA THR A 159 10.89 0.36 -4.96
C THR A 159 12.18 -0.45 -4.73
N ASN A 160 13.29 0.21 -4.45
CA ASN A 160 14.60 -0.45 -4.33
C ASN A 160 15.13 -0.53 -2.88
N ILE A 161 14.31 -0.28 -1.89
CA ILE A 161 14.70 -0.41 -0.48
C ILE A 161 13.92 -1.53 0.21
N SER A 162 14.43 -1.98 1.37
CA SER A 162 13.79 -3.03 2.17
C SER A 162 12.67 -2.46 3.05
N LYS A 163 11.77 -3.32 3.51
CA LYS A 163 10.77 -2.96 4.51
C LYS A 163 11.40 -2.47 5.82
N THR A 164 12.55 -3.02 6.18
CA THR A 164 13.35 -2.56 7.32
C THR A 164 13.82 -1.12 7.15
N ASP A 165 14.23 -0.72 5.93
CA ASP A 165 14.60 0.67 5.66
C ASP A 165 13.40 1.61 5.73
N ILE A 166 12.22 1.17 5.25
CA ILE A 166 10.96 1.90 5.43
C ILE A 166 10.66 2.08 6.93
N ALA A 167 10.80 1.02 7.73
CA ALA A 167 10.61 1.10 9.17
C ALA A 167 11.58 2.12 9.83
N ARG A 168 12.85 2.18 9.41
CA ARG A 168 13.81 3.19 9.88
C ARG A 168 13.41 4.62 9.52
N ILE A 169 12.93 4.83 8.28
CA ILE A 169 12.38 6.12 7.84
C ILE A 169 11.22 6.52 8.75
N GLY A 170 10.24 5.64 8.97
CA GLY A 170 9.10 5.92 9.82
C GLY A 170 9.47 6.21 11.28
N LYS A 171 10.47 5.50 11.81
CA LYS A 171 11.04 5.79 13.14
C LYS A 171 11.57 7.23 13.22
N ALA A 172 12.33 7.65 12.22
CA ALA A 172 12.86 9.02 12.15
C ALA A 172 11.75 10.08 12.03
N LEU A 173 10.62 9.73 11.42
CA LEU A 173 9.43 10.58 11.30
C LEU A 173 8.51 10.54 12.54
N GLY A 174 8.81 9.70 13.53
CA GLY A 174 8.02 9.57 14.76
C GLY A 174 6.71 8.82 14.59
N ILE A 175 6.60 7.93 13.59
CA ILE A 175 5.38 7.16 13.34
C ILE A 175 5.25 6.06 14.40
N ASP A 176 4.07 5.98 15.04
CA ASP A 176 3.67 4.82 15.84
C ASP A 176 3.00 3.79 14.93
N TYR A 177 3.72 2.71 14.66
CA TYR A 177 3.22 1.68 13.77
C TYR A 177 2.04 0.86 14.33
N SER A 178 1.75 0.94 15.65
CA SER A 178 0.51 0.34 16.19
C SER A 178 -0.76 1.01 15.63
N GLU A 179 -0.62 2.20 15.05
CA GLU A 179 -1.68 2.91 14.33
C GLU A 179 -1.71 2.62 12.82
N THR A 180 -1.20 1.46 12.39
CA THR A 180 -1.22 0.99 10.99
C THR A 180 -1.72 -0.45 10.93
N TRP A 181 -2.28 -0.85 9.79
CA TRP A 181 -2.79 -2.21 9.60
C TRP A 181 -1.96 -2.98 8.57
N SER A 182 -1.56 -4.22 8.88
CA SER A 182 -0.82 -5.08 7.93
C SER A 182 -1.44 -6.46 7.73
N CYS A 183 -2.31 -6.90 8.64
CA CYS A 183 -2.82 -8.27 8.64
C CYS A 183 -3.82 -8.51 7.51
N TYR A 184 -3.57 -9.50 6.66
CA TYR A 184 -4.47 -9.89 5.57
C TYR A 184 -5.80 -10.48 6.00
N LYS A 185 -5.92 -11.01 7.25
CA LYS A 185 -7.16 -11.64 7.72
C LYS A 185 -8.27 -10.64 8.07
N GLY A 186 -7.98 -9.37 8.31
CA GLY A 186 -8.98 -8.33 8.60
C GLY A 186 -9.78 -8.54 9.90
N GLU A 187 -9.28 -9.35 10.83
CA GLU A 187 -9.92 -9.63 12.13
C GLU A 187 -9.82 -8.42 13.09
N GLU A 188 -10.27 -8.55 14.35
CA GLU A 188 -10.21 -7.43 15.32
C GLU A 188 -8.78 -7.05 15.71
N VAL A 189 -7.87 -8.02 15.76
CA VAL A 189 -6.45 -7.84 16.00
C VAL A 189 -5.65 -8.55 14.92
N HIS A 190 -4.37 -8.21 14.78
CA HIS A 190 -3.50 -8.87 13.82
C HIS A 190 -3.38 -10.37 14.14
N PHE A 191 -3.55 -11.22 13.13
CA PHE A 191 -3.43 -12.67 13.29
C PHE A 191 -2.03 -13.11 13.73
N GLY A 192 -0.99 -12.46 13.23
CA GLY A 192 0.41 -12.68 13.63
C GLY A 192 1.18 -13.69 12.79
N LYS A 193 0.53 -14.55 11.98
CA LYS A 193 1.16 -15.64 11.21
C LYS A 193 1.03 -15.51 9.70
N CYS A 194 0.24 -14.59 9.17
CA CYS A 194 0.23 -14.34 7.72
C CYS A 194 1.52 -13.64 7.29
N GLY A 195 1.90 -13.79 6.02
CA GLY A 195 3.19 -13.30 5.50
C GLY A 195 3.49 -11.84 5.85
N THR A 196 2.50 -10.95 5.70
CA THR A 196 2.67 -9.53 6.05
C THR A 196 2.83 -9.26 7.55
N CYS A 197 2.23 -10.08 8.43
CA CYS A 197 2.47 -9.97 9.87
C CYS A 197 3.91 -10.41 10.24
N VAL A 198 4.39 -11.48 9.61
CA VAL A 198 5.75 -11.98 9.81
C VAL A 198 6.75 -10.92 9.34
N GLU A 199 6.66 -10.47 8.09
CA GLU A 199 7.53 -9.47 7.51
C GLU A 199 7.52 -8.14 8.31
N ARG A 200 6.34 -7.67 8.76
CA ARG A 200 6.22 -6.50 9.62
C ARG A 200 7.03 -6.65 10.90
N ARG A 201 6.87 -7.75 11.62
CA ARG A 201 7.57 -8.00 12.90
C ARG A 201 9.08 -8.06 12.71
N GLU A 202 9.53 -8.73 11.65
CA GLU A 202 10.95 -8.79 11.30
C GLU A 202 11.50 -7.40 10.99
N ALA A 203 10.84 -6.63 10.13
CA ALA A 203 11.26 -5.28 9.77
C ALA A 203 11.33 -4.32 10.96
N LEU A 204 10.35 -4.35 11.87
CA LEU A 204 10.35 -3.52 13.06
C LEU A 204 11.46 -3.93 14.04
N ALA A 205 11.65 -5.25 14.25
CA ALA A 205 12.73 -5.77 15.12
C ALA A 205 14.12 -5.38 14.59
N GLU A 206 14.38 -5.56 13.29
CA GLU A 206 15.64 -5.18 12.66
C GLU A 206 15.89 -3.67 12.64
N ALA A 207 14.83 -2.86 12.58
CA ALA A 207 14.91 -1.41 12.72
C ALA A 207 15.08 -0.94 14.18
N GLY A 208 15.05 -1.86 15.15
CA GLY A 208 15.12 -1.54 16.57
C GLY A 208 13.91 -0.74 17.04
N ILE A 209 12.72 -1.11 16.58
CA ILE A 209 11.43 -0.51 16.94
C ILE A 209 10.66 -1.52 17.78
N GLU A 210 10.18 -1.09 18.94
CA GLU A 210 9.25 -1.89 19.74
C GLU A 210 7.90 -1.96 19.03
N ASP A 211 7.47 -3.16 18.66
CA ASP A 211 6.17 -3.38 18.03
C ASP A 211 5.06 -3.45 19.08
N LYS A 212 4.31 -2.37 19.21
CA LYS A 212 3.16 -2.26 20.11
C LYS A 212 1.87 -2.84 19.52
N THR A 213 1.92 -3.42 18.34
CA THR A 213 0.76 -4.02 17.68
C THR A 213 0.26 -5.22 18.45
N GLN A 214 -1.06 -5.33 18.61
CA GLN A 214 -1.68 -6.50 19.24
C GLN A 214 -1.81 -7.64 18.23
N TYR A 215 -1.30 -8.80 18.62
CA TYR A 215 -1.38 -10.04 17.84
C TYR A 215 -2.17 -11.10 18.60
N LYS A 216 -2.84 -12.01 17.86
CA LYS A 216 -3.52 -13.18 18.46
C LYS A 216 -2.52 -14.19 19.04
N VAL A 217 -1.34 -14.29 18.45
CA VAL A 217 -0.27 -15.26 18.76
C VAL A 217 1.10 -14.60 18.68
#